data_9bff8d14e4bd4efd70cba90ba446c7c5
#
_entry.id   9bff8d14e4bd4efd70cba90ba446c7c5
#
_cell.length_a   1.000
_cell.length_b   1.000
_cell.length_c   1.000
_cell.angle_alpha   90.00
_cell.angle_beta   90.00
_cell.angle_gamma   90.00
#
_symmetry.space_group_name_H-M   'P 1'
#
loop_
_entity.id
_entity.type
_entity.pdbx_description
1 polymer ?
#
loop_
_entity_poly.entity_id
_entity_poly.type
_entity_poly.pdbx_seq_one_letter_code
_entity_poly.pdbx_strand_id
1 'polypeptide(L)'
;LCRQELDDTTPYFKIPDEIRKFYRMYRPSPLVRAYCLEEKLQTPAKIYYKFEGNNTSGSHKLNSAIAQAYYAKKQGLKGVTTETGAGQWGTALSMACAYLDLDCNVYMVKCSYEQKPFRREVMRTYGAKVTPSPSETTEVGRKILREFPGTTGSLGCAISEAVEAAISKECYRYVLGSVLNQVLLHQTVIGLEAKAAMDKYGIKPDMIIGCAGGGSNLGGLISPFAGE
;
A
#
# COMPACT_ATOMS: atom_id res chain seq x y z
N LEU A 1 -1.45 -5.12 14.61
CA LEU A 1 -2.23 -4.21 13.75
C LEU A 1 -3.42 -3.61 14.50
N CYS A 2 -4.31 -4.41 15.11
CA CYS A 2 -5.49 -3.87 15.82
C CYS A 2 -5.13 -2.84 16.90
N ARG A 3 -4.04 -3.05 17.66
CA ARG A 3 -3.56 -2.04 18.61
C ARG A 3 -3.17 -0.73 17.92
N GLN A 4 -2.47 -0.80 16.78
CA GLN A 4 -2.08 0.37 16.01
C GLN A 4 -3.27 1.09 15.35
N GLU A 5 -4.37 0.37 15.10
CA GLU A 5 -5.61 0.94 14.57
C GLU A 5 -6.40 1.72 15.62
N LEU A 6 -6.41 1.23 16.86
CA LEU A 6 -7.28 1.71 17.93
C LEU A 6 -6.57 2.60 18.96
N ASP A 7 -5.25 2.65 18.96
CA ASP A 7 -4.45 3.44 19.90
C ASP A 7 -4.29 4.87 19.37
N ASP A 8 -4.96 5.81 19.99
CA ASP A 8 -4.92 7.25 19.72
C ASP A 8 -4.06 8.04 20.73
N THR A 9 -3.44 7.35 21.67
CA THR A 9 -2.68 7.95 22.77
C THR A 9 -1.17 7.82 22.64
N THR A 10 -0.69 6.77 21.95
CA THR A 10 0.73 6.52 21.76
C THR A 10 1.30 7.37 20.62
N PRO A 11 2.17 8.37 20.91
CA PRO A 11 2.63 9.30 19.86
C PRO A 11 3.59 8.66 18.86
N TYR A 12 4.33 7.62 19.26
CA TYR A 12 5.31 6.94 18.40
C TYR A 12 5.31 5.44 18.61
N PHE A 13 5.29 4.69 17.52
CA PHE A 13 5.47 3.24 17.52
C PHE A 13 6.87 2.88 17.03
N LYS A 14 7.59 2.07 17.80
CA LYS A 14 8.88 1.54 17.36
C LYS A 14 8.68 0.61 16.16
N ILE A 15 9.40 0.85 15.07
CA ILE A 15 9.43 -0.05 13.92
C ILE A 15 10.25 -1.29 14.31
N PRO A 16 9.70 -2.52 14.21
CA PRO A 16 10.43 -3.76 14.48
C PRO A 16 11.72 -3.87 13.66
N ASP A 17 12.74 -4.49 14.24
CA ASP A 17 14.05 -4.58 13.60
C ASP A 17 14.03 -5.39 12.30
N GLU A 18 13.15 -6.38 12.19
CA GLU A 18 12.94 -7.16 10.97
C GLU A 18 12.37 -6.28 9.84
N ILE A 19 11.41 -5.40 10.13
CA ILE A 19 10.88 -4.43 9.16
C ILE A 19 11.97 -3.41 8.79
N ARG A 20 12.76 -2.95 9.76
CA ARG A 20 13.88 -2.03 9.50
C ARG A 20 14.94 -2.66 8.59
N LYS A 21 15.25 -3.96 8.75
CA LYS A 21 16.15 -4.69 7.85
C LYS A 21 15.62 -4.69 6.42
N PHE A 22 14.32 -4.92 6.24
CA PHE A 22 13.67 -4.86 4.94
C PHE A 22 13.73 -3.44 4.35
N TYR A 23 13.42 -2.43 5.14
CA TYR A 23 13.47 -1.03 4.72
C TYR A 23 14.86 -0.60 4.22
N ARG A 24 15.95 -1.09 4.79
CA ARG A 24 17.32 -0.78 4.34
C ARG A 24 17.60 -1.14 2.87
N MET A 25 16.80 -1.99 2.24
CA MET A 25 16.96 -2.33 0.83
C MET A 25 16.59 -1.16 -0.12
N TYR A 26 15.74 -0.23 0.32
CA TYR A 26 15.26 0.85 -0.53
C TYR A 26 15.03 2.19 0.18
N ARG A 27 15.24 2.25 1.48
CA ARG A 27 15.09 3.48 2.28
C ARG A 27 16.44 3.93 2.86
N PRO A 28 16.65 5.26 3.08
CA PRO A 28 15.67 6.32 2.84
C PRO A 28 15.39 6.53 1.34
N SER A 29 14.12 6.79 1.00
CA SER A 29 13.77 7.12 -0.38
C SER A 29 14.26 8.54 -0.74
N PRO A 30 14.60 8.83 -2.01
CA PRO A 30 15.18 10.12 -2.37
C PRO A 30 14.21 11.30 -2.16
N LEU A 31 14.73 12.42 -1.66
CA LEU A 31 14.12 13.74 -1.76
C LEU A 31 14.85 14.50 -2.86
N VAL A 32 14.14 14.81 -3.94
CA VAL A 32 14.73 15.35 -5.17
C VAL A 32 14.14 16.72 -5.50
N ARG A 33 14.98 17.68 -5.88
CA ARG A 33 14.50 18.95 -6.40
C ARG A 33 14.14 18.84 -7.89
N ALA A 34 12.98 19.35 -8.25
CA ALA A 34 12.41 19.24 -9.59
C ALA A 34 12.77 20.43 -10.49
N TYR A 35 14.06 20.68 -10.74
CA TYR A 35 14.56 21.82 -11.52
C TYR A 35 13.85 21.99 -12.88
N CYS A 36 13.72 20.91 -13.65
CA CYS A 36 13.07 20.97 -14.97
C CYS A 36 11.58 21.37 -14.87
N LEU A 37 10.89 20.98 -13.78
CA LEU A 37 9.51 21.40 -13.57
C LEU A 37 9.41 22.86 -13.18
N GLU A 38 10.30 23.33 -12.31
CA GLU A 38 10.40 24.75 -11.93
C GLU A 38 10.60 25.63 -13.16
N GLU A 39 11.56 25.26 -14.02
CA GLU A 39 11.85 25.95 -15.28
C GLU A 39 10.65 25.95 -16.22
N LYS A 40 10.03 24.78 -16.45
CA LYS A 40 8.85 24.64 -17.33
C LYS A 40 7.66 25.47 -16.86
N LEU A 41 7.46 25.59 -15.55
CA LEU A 41 6.40 26.39 -14.95
C LEU A 41 6.75 27.87 -14.82
N GLN A 42 8.00 28.26 -15.11
CA GLN A 42 8.50 29.63 -14.94
C GLN A 42 8.17 30.19 -13.54
N THR A 43 8.33 29.36 -12.49
CA THR A 43 7.97 29.69 -11.12
C THR A 43 9.21 29.97 -10.27
N PRO A 44 9.17 30.95 -9.34
CA PRO A 44 10.22 31.13 -8.35
C PRO A 44 10.16 30.08 -7.21
N ALA A 45 9.09 29.29 -7.13
CA ALA A 45 8.91 28.26 -6.12
C ALA A 45 9.95 27.14 -6.27
N LYS A 46 10.54 26.72 -5.15
CA LYS A 46 11.42 25.53 -5.11
C LYS A 46 10.58 24.29 -4.92
N ILE A 47 10.53 23.42 -5.94
CA ILE A 47 9.69 22.22 -5.94
C ILE A 47 10.53 21.00 -5.61
N TYR A 48 10.11 20.25 -4.59
CA TYR A 48 10.74 18.98 -4.20
C TYR A 48 9.73 17.85 -4.27
N TYR A 49 10.19 16.65 -4.62
CA TYR A 49 9.36 15.44 -4.52
C TYR A 49 10.09 14.34 -3.77
N LYS A 50 9.35 13.67 -2.89
CA LYS A 50 9.78 12.47 -2.19
C LYS A 50 9.48 11.26 -3.07
N PHE A 51 10.51 10.64 -3.63
CA PHE A 51 10.35 9.60 -4.63
C PHE A 51 10.19 8.21 -4.00
N GLU A 52 8.95 7.78 -3.87
CA GLU A 52 8.59 6.46 -3.32
C GLU A 52 8.52 5.34 -4.38
N GLY A 53 8.87 5.61 -5.62
CA GLY A 53 8.92 4.63 -6.71
C GLY A 53 10.26 3.88 -6.84
N ASN A 54 11.22 4.11 -5.95
CA ASN A 54 12.57 3.55 -5.98
C ASN A 54 12.69 2.12 -5.41
N ASN A 55 11.59 1.40 -5.27
CA ASN A 55 11.56 0.01 -4.85
C ASN A 55 10.92 -0.87 -5.92
N THR A 56 11.13 -2.18 -5.84
CA THR A 56 10.65 -3.15 -6.84
C THR A 56 9.14 -3.24 -6.98
N SER A 57 8.37 -2.80 -5.99
CA SER A 57 6.90 -2.68 -6.13
C SER A 57 6.47 -1.40 -6.87
N GLY A 58 7.38 -0.44 -7.04
CA GLY A 58 7.17 0.82 -7.74
C GLY A 58 6.24 1.80 -7.00
N SER A 59 6.02 1.65 -5.70
CA SER A 59 5.15 2.57 -4.95
C SER A 59 5.40 2.57 -3.44
N HIS A 60 4.92 3.64 -2.75
CA HIS A 60 4.90 3.78 -1.30
C HIS A 60 4.16 2.65 -0.56
N LYS A 61 3.29 1.92 -1.25
CA LYS A 61 2.44 0.89 -0.62
C LYS A 61 3.25 -0.24 0.01
N LEU A 62 4.48 -0.47 -0.45
CA LEU A 62 5.38 -1.47 0.11
C LEU A 62 5.68 -1.23 1.60
N ASN A 63 5.71 0.02 2.05
CA ASN A 63 5.95 0.37 3.46
C ASN A 63 4.92 -0.27 4.39
N SER A 64 3.64 -0.24 4.02
CA SER A 64 2.58 -0.88 4.81
C SER A 64 2.46 -2.37 4.51
N ALA A 65 2.68 -2.78 3.27
CA ALA A 65 2.60 -4.20 2.88
C ALA A 65 3.54 -5.07 3.70
N ILE A 66 4.80 -4.64 3.86
CA ILE A 66 5.77 -5.40 4.66
C ILE A 66 5.39 -5.44 6.14
N ALA A 67 4.84 -4.35 6.69
CA ALA A 67 4.40 -4.31 8.07
C ALA A 67 3.20 -5.26 8.30
N GLN A 68 2.21 -5.24 7.43
CA GLN A 68 1.04 -6.11 7.55
C GLN A 68 1.40 -7.59 7.38
N ALA A 69 2.24 -7.92 6.40
CA ALA A 69 2.74 -9.28 6.19
C ALA A 69 3.60 -9.76 7.39
N TYR A 70 4.46 -8.90 7.94
CA TYR A 70 5.23 -9.20 9.13
C TYR A 70 4.35 -9.58 10.33
N TYR A 71 3.32 -8.77 10.62
CA TYR A 71 2.41 -9.06 11.72
C TYR A 71 1.54 -10.29 11.45
N ALA A 72 1.16 -10.56 10.20
CA ALA A 72 0.50 -11.79 9.82
C ALA A 72 1.37 -13.02 10.12
N LYS A 73 2.64 -12.98 9.72
CA LYS A 73 3.62 -14.06 10.01
C LYS A 73 3.83 -14.25 11.50
N LYS A 74 3.95 -13.16 12.27
CA LYS A 74 4.10 -13.21 13.75
C LYS A 74 2.88 -13.82 14.46
N GLN A 75 1.69 -13.72 13.89
CA GLN A 75 0.47 -14.36 14.38
C GLN A 75 0.35 -15.84 13.97
N GLY A 76 1.31 -16.38 13.25
CA GLY A 76 1.28 -17.77 12.78
C GLY A 76 0.28 -17.99 11.62
N LEU A 77 -0.11 -16.93 10.90
CA LEU A 77 -0.98 -17.08 9.74
C LEU A 77 -0.24 -17.76 8.60
N LYS A 78 -0.98 -18.53 7.80
CA LYS A 78 -0.49 -19.16 6.57
C LYS A 78 -0.51 -18.21 5.39
N GLY A 79 -1.45 -17.28 5.37
CA GLY A 79 -1.58 -16.36 4.25
C GLY A 79 -2.53 -15.21 4.50
N VAL A 80 -2.62 -14.35 3.51
CA VAL A 80 -3.49 -13.18 3.50
C VAL A 80 -4.31 -13.10 2.23
N THR A 81 -5.46 -12.44 2.33
CA THR A 81 -6.30 -12.08 1.18
C THR A 81 -6.39 -10.57 1.08
N THR A 82 -6.54 -10.06 -0.12
CA THR A 82 -6.71 -8.63 -0.35
C THR A 82 -7.39 -8.35 -1.67
N GLU A 83 -7.90 -7.13 -1.80
CA GLU A 83 -8.31 -6.56 -3.08
C GLU A 83 -7.18 -5.74 -3.71
N THR A 84 -7.32 -5.45 -5.00
CA THR A 84 -6.52 -4.40 -5.65
C THR A 84 -7.30 -3.82 -6.84
N GLY A 85 -7.28 -2.50 -6.98
CA GLY A 85 -7.83 -1.82 -8.16
C GLY A 85 -6.89 -1.96 -9.36
N ALA A 86 -5.99 -1.00 -9.52
CA ALA A 86 -5.01 -0.97 -10.62
C ALA A 86 -3.80 -1.91 -10.46
N GLY A 87 -3.71 -2.66 -9.34
CA GLY A 87 -2.66 -3.65 -9.10
C GLY A 87 -1.49 -3.18 -8.24
N GLN A 88 -1.37 -1.90 -7.87
CA GLN A 88 -0.23 -1.43 -7.09
C GLN A 88 -0.17 -2.02 -5.68
N TRP A 89 -1.31 -2.06 -4.98
CA TRP A 89 -1.38 -2.66 -3.66
C TRP A 89 -1.13 -4.17 -3.72
N GLY A 90 -1.78 -4.86 -4.66
CA GLY A 90 -1.56 -6.30 -4.88
C GLY A 90 -0.09 -6.62 -5.15
N THR A 91 0.60 -5.83 -5.97
CA THR A 91 2.03 -6.00 -6.26
C THR A 91 2.88 -5.84 -4.99
N ALA A 92 2.65 -4.79 -4.21
CA ALA A 92 3.41 -4.54 -2.98
C ALA A 92 3.20 -5.65 -1.94
N LEU A 93 1.95 -6.10 -1.77
CA LEU A 93 1.63 -7.18 -0.84
C LEU A 93 2.18 -8.52 -1.31
N SER A 94 2.10 -8.84 -2.60
CA SER A 94 2.67 -10.08 -3.16
C SER A 94 4.17 -10.16 -2.90
N MET A 95 4.90 -9.06 -3.09
CA MET A 95 6.33 -8.98 -2.78
C MET A 95 6.61 -9.19 -1.29
N ALA A 96 5.84 -8.53 -0.41
CA ALA A 96 5.99 -8.68 1.02
C ALA A 96 5.71 -10.11 1.51
N CYS A 97 4.69 -10.74 0.94
CA CYS A 97 4.34 -12.13 1.24
C CYS A 97 5.40 -13.12 0.77
N ALA A 98 5.95 -12.92 -0.44
CA ALA A 98 7.07 -13.73 -0.95
C ALA A 98 8.30 -13.63 -0.03
N TYR A 99 8.63 -12.43 0.43
CA TYR A 99 9.75 -12.20 1.36
C TYR A 99 9.57 -12.89 2.71
N LEU A 100 8.33 -12.98 3.20
CA LEU A 100 7.99 -13.54 4.52
C LEU A 100 7.44 -14.97 4.46
N ASP A 101 7.45 -15.60 3.30
CA ASP A 101 6.92 -16.95 3.10
C ASP A 101 5.45 -17.05 3.59
N LEU A 102 4.58 -16.28 2.97
CA LEU A 102 3.13 -16.25 3.19
C LEU A 102 2.38 -16.43 1.87
N ASP A 103 1.31 -17.17 1.89
CA ASP A 103 0.37 -17.21 0.77
C ASP A 103 -0.30 -15.85 0.57
N CYS A 104 -0.46 -15.44 -0.69
CA CYS A 104 -1.10 -14.18 -1.07
C CYS A 104 -2.22 -14.42 -2.08
N ASN A 105 -3.48 -14.14 -1.71
CA ASN A 105 -4.62 -14.20 -2.62
C ASN A 105 -5.11 -12.78 -2.91
N VAL A 106 -5.06 -12.37 -4.17
CA VAL A 106 -5.39 -11.02 -4.62
C VAL A 106 -6.62 -11.06 -5.52
N TYR A 107 -7.67 -10.34 -5.14
CA TYR A 107 -8.85 -10.09 -5.98
C TYR A 107 -8.66 -8.76 -6.70
N MET A 108 -8.44 -8.81 -8.01
CA MET A 108 -8.17 -7.63 -8.83
C MET A 108 -9.41 -7.21 -9.60
N VAL A 109 -9.77 -5.94 -9.58
CA VAL A 109 -10.89 -5.41 -10.37
C VAL A 109 -10.78 -5.85 -11.82
N LYS A 110 -11.83 -6.48 -12.36
CA LYS A 110 -11.83 -7.19 -13.66
C LYS A 110 -11.33 -6.32 -14.81
N CYS A 111 -11.83 -5.09 -14.95
CA CYS A 111 -11.37 -4.21 -16.03
C CYS A 111 -9.84 -3.93 -15.94
N SER A 112 -9.30 -3.74 -14.74
CA SER A 112 -7.85 -3.55 -14.55
C SER A 112 -7.06 -4.84 -14.78
N TYR A 113 -7.61 -5.98 -14.40
CA TYR A 113 -7.01 -7.29 -14.65
C TYR A 113 -6.80 -7.54 -16.15
N GLU A 114 -7.76 -7.12 -16.97
CA GLU A 114 -7.71 -7.25 -18.44
C GLU A 114 -6.80 -6.19 -19.08
N GLN A 115 -6.92 -4.92 -18.67
CA GLN A 115 -6.19 -3.80 -19.26
C GLN A 115 -4.72 -3.70 -18.83
N LYS A 116 -4.35 -4.31 -17.70
CA LYS A 116 -3.01 -4.23 -17.11
C LYS A 116 -2.38 -5.59 -16.89
N PRO A 117 -2.17 -6.38 -17.96
CA PRO A 117 -1.69 -7.76 -17.85
C PRO A 117 -0.34 -7.86 -17.13
N PHE A 118 0.59 -6.91 -17.35
CA PHE A 118 1.90 -6.93 -16.71
C PHE A 118 1.82 -6.84 -15.17
N ARG A 119 0.86 -6.10 -14.62
CA ARG A 119 0.65 -6.04 -13.17
C ARG A 119 0.29 -7.40 -12.59
N ARG A 120 -0.61 -8.10 -13.27
CA ARG A 120 -1.01 -9.46 -12.92
C ARG A 120 0.17 -10.42 -12.94
N GLU A 121 1.00 -10.36 -14.00
CA GLU A 121 2.16 -11.24 -14.12
C GLU A 121 3.24 -10.94 -13.07
N VAL A 122 3.48 -9.69 -12.72
CA VAL A 122 4.39 -9.33 -11.62
C VAL A 122 3.91 -9.92 -10.29
N MET A 123 2.61 -9.82 -9.96
CA MET A 123 2.07 -10.44 -8.75
C MET A 123 2.26 -11.95 -8.74
N ARG A 124 2.04 -12.62 -9.88
CA ARG A 124 2.25 -14.07 -10.05
C ARG A 124 3.71 -14.46 -9.92
N THR A 125 4.63 -13.66 -10.42
CA THR A 125 6.08 -13.86 -10.26
C THR A 125 6.49 -13.90 -8.79
N TYR A 126 5.82 -13.12 -7.94
CA TYR A 126 5.97 -13.18 -6.48
C TYR A 126 5.16 -14.31 -5.82
N GLY A 127 4.55 -15.22 -6.57
CA GLY A 127 3.81 -16.37 -6.05
C GLY A 127 2.36 -16.07 -5.65
N ALA A 128 1.84 -14.88 -5.90
CA ALA A 128 0.46 -14.56 -5.54
C ALA A 128 -0.55 -15.21 -6.49
N LYS A 129 -1.67 -15.68 -5.93
CA LYS A 129 -2.85 -16.07 -6.71
C LYS A 129 -3.66 -14.82 -7.01
N VAL A 130 -3.78 -14.47 -8.28
CA VAL A 130 -4.53 -13.28 -8.73
C VAL A 130 -5.80 -13.70 -9.44
N THR A 131 -6.94 -13.28 -8.92
CA THR A 131 -8.29 -13.59 -9.41
C THR A 131 -8.97 -12.32 -9.88
N PRO A 132 -9.55 -12.27 -11.11
CA PRO A 132 -10.37 -11.16 -11.55
C PRO A 132 -11.66 -11.09 -10.72
N SER A 133 -12.07 -9.91 -10.29
CA SER A 133 -13.27 -9.71 -9.48
C SER A 133 -14.30 -8.83 -10.21
N PRO A 134 -15.60 -9.25 -10.22
CA PRO A 134 -16.17 -10.41 -9.55
C PRO A 134 -15.81 -11.73 -10.22
N SER A 135 -15.78 -12.83 -9.42
CA SER A 135 -15.36 -14.15 -9.85
C SER A 135 -16.36 -15.25 -9.46
N GLU A 136 -16.21 -16.43 -10.06
CA GLU A 136 -16.96 -17.62 -9.68
C GLU A 136 -16.42 -18.33 -8.43
N THR A 137 -15.32 -17.83 -7.84
CA THR A 137 -14.63 -18.50 -6.75
C THR A 137 -15.26 -18.25 -5.37
N THR A 138 -16.10 -17.22 -5.26
CA THR A 138 -16.78 -16.81 -4.03
C THR A 138 -18.30 -16.76 -4.21
N GLU A 139 -19.06 -16.87 -3.14
CA GLU A 139 -20.54 -16.71 -3.19
C GLU A 139 -20.92 -15.28 -3.60
N VAL A 140 -20.24 -14.30 -3.00
CA VAL A 140 -20.45 -12.87 -3.33
C VAL A 140 -20.19 -12.64 -4.81
N GLY A 141 -19.08 -13.15 -5.34
CA GLY A 141 -18.73 -13.01 -6.75
C GLY A 141 -19.79 -13.61 -7.68
N ARG A 142 -20.20 -14.86 -7.39
CA ARG A 142 -21.28 -15.53 -8.15
C ARG A 142 -22.61 -14.76 -8.09
N LYS A 143 -22.99 -14.22 -6.93
CA LYS A 143 -24.18 -13.38 -6.77
C LYS A 143 -24.10 -12.15 -7.65
N ILE A 144 -23.00 -11.41 -7.61
CA ILE A 144 -22.79 -10.20 -8.40
C ILE A 144 -22.86 -10.52 -9.92
N LEU A 145 -22.22 -11.62 -10.35
CA LEU A 145 -22.24 -12.03 -11.77
C LEU A 145 -23.64 -12.42 -12.26
N ARG A 146 -24.48 -13.02 -11.39
CA ARG A 146 -25.88 -13.30 -11.72
C ARG A 146 -26.73 -12.03 -11.85
N GLU A 147 -26.55 -11.08 -10.91
CA GLU A 147 -27.33 -9.83 -10.90
C GLU A 147 -26.83 -8.85 -11.99
N PHE A 148 -25.55 -8.86 -12.28
CA PHE A 148 -24.90 -7.96 -13.25
C PHE A 148 -23.95 -8.70 -14.19
N PRO A 149 -24.46 -9.50 -15.16
CA PRO A 149 -23.61 -10.38 -16.00
C PRO A 149 -22.54 -9.66 -16.81
N GLY A 150 -22.76 -8.39 -17.16
CA GLY A 150 -21.84 -7.57 -17.96
C GLY A 150 -20.91 -6.68 -17.14
N THR A 151 -20.86 -6.84 -15.82
CA THR A 151 -20.08 -5.94 -14.97
C THR A 151 -18.58 -6.05 -15.20
N THR A 152 -17.90 -4.89 -15.22
CA THR A 152 -16.43 -4.78 -15.27
C THR A 152 -15.78 -4.86 -13.89
N GLY A 153 -16.60 -5.05 -12.85
CA GLY A 153 -16.19 -5.09 -11.46
C GLY A 153 -15.97 -3.70 -10.85
N SER A 154 -15.84 -3.69 -9.54
CA SER A 154 -15.51 -2.50 -8.75
C SER A 154 -14.59 -2.88 -7.60
N LEU A 155 -14.00 -1.86 -6.95
CA LEU A 155 -13.18 -2.11 -5.76
C LEU A 155 -14.01 -2.73 -4.63
N GLY A 156 -15.29 -2.33 -4.47
CA GLY A 156 -16.21 -2.90 -3.50
C GLY A 156 -16.46 -4.39 -3.73
N CYS A 157 -16.65 -4.81 -4.99
CA CYS A 157 -16.76 -6.22 -5.34
C CYS A 157 -15.52 -7.01 -4.89
N ALA A 158 -14.34 -6.50 -5.23
CA ALA A 158 -13.07 -7.15 -4.91
C ALA A 158 -12.81 -7.22 -3.39
N ILE A 159 -13.19 -6.18 -2.64
CA ILE A 159 -13.16 -6.19 -1.16
C ILE A 159 -14.05 -7.29 -0.60
N SER A 160 -15.30 -7.35 -1.05
CA SER A 160 -16.27 -8.34 -0.56
C SER A 160 -15.81 -9.78 -0.79
N GLU A 161 -15.27 -10.07 -1.98
CA GLU A 161 -14.70 -11.39 -2.29
C GLU A 161 -13.45 -11.71 -1.46
N ALA A 162 -12.55 -10.73 -1.27
CA ALA A 162 -11.34 -10.92 -0.47
C ALA A 162 -11.65 -11.18 1.01
N VAL A 163 -12.67 -10.51 1.56
CA VAL A 163 -13.15 -10.72 2.93
C VAL A 163 -13.79 -12.11 3.06
N GLU A 164 -14.68 -12.51 2.14
CA GLU A 164 -15.26 -13.86 2.14
C GLU A 164 -14.17 -14.93 2.08
N ALA A 165 -13.18 -14.77 1.21
CA ALA A 165 -12.08 -15.70 1.06
C ALA A 165 -11.20 -15.79 2.34
N ALA A 166 -11.07 -14.70 3.10
CA ALA A 166 -10.37 -14.71 4.38
C ALA A 166 -11.15 -15.48 5.46
N ILE A 167 -12.46 -15.26 5.53
CA ILE A 167 -13.33 -15.88 6.53
C ILE A 167 -13.47 -17.39 6.26
N SER A 168 -13.52 -17.80 4.99
CA SER A 168 -13.68 -19.19 4.58
C SER A 168 -12.42 -20.05 4.76
N LYS A 169 -11.27 -19.46 5.09
CA LYS A 169 -10.00 -20.17 5.25
C LYS A 169 -9.43 -19.99 6.65
N GLU A 170 -9.20 -21.10 7.33
CA GLU A 170 -8.47 -21.09 8.59
C GLU A 170 -7.05 -20.54 8.39
N CYS A 171 -6.56 -19.78 9.37
CA CYS A 171 -5.22 -19.15 9.34
C CYS A 171 -4.99 -18.13 8.20
N TYR A 172 -6.06 -17.58 7.62
CA TYR A 172 -5.99 -16.45 6.70
C TYR A 172 -6.64 -15.20 7.30
N ARG A 173 -6.17 -14.02 6.88
CA ARG A 173 -6.79 -12.73 7.24
C ARG A 173 -6.83 -11.82 6.03
N TYR A 174 -7.85 -10.98 5.99
CA TYR A 174 -7.94 -9.87 5.05
C TYR A 174 -7.03 -8.74 5.48
N VAL A 175 -6.32 -8.13 4.52
CA VAL A 175 -5.46 -6.96 4.71
C VAL A 175 -5.79 -5.89 3.68
N LEU A 176 -5.62 -4.61 4.07
CA LEU A 176 -6.06 -3.46 3.29
C LEU A 176 -4.92 -2.45 3.09
N GLY A 177 -4.79 -1.93 1.86
CA GLY A 177 -3.67 -1.09 1.45
C GLY A 177 -3.79 0.41 1.72
N SER A 178 -4.92 0.87 2.28
CA SER A 178 -5.16 2.29 2.61
C SER A 178 -6.33 2.40 3.58
N VAL A 179 -6.83 3.62 3.85
CA VAL A 179 -8.02 3.96 4.64
C VAL A 179 -7.82 3.85 6.16
N LEU A 180 -7.17 2.80 6.64
CA LEU A 180 -7.01 2.49 8.06
C LEU A 180 -5.91 3.33 8.74
N ASN A 181 -6.08 3.66 10.02
CA ASN A 181 -5.11 4.41 10.83
C ASN A 181 -3.75 3.70 10.87
N GLN A 182 -3.72 2.38 11.02
CA GLN A 182 -2.49 1.59 10.97
C GLN A 182 -1.74 1.75 9.66
N VAL A 183 -2.45 1.85 8.52
CA VAL A 183 -1.81 2.04 7.21
C VAL A 183 -1.21 3.44 7.10
N LEU A 184 -1.93 4.45 7.58
CA LEU A 184 -1.42 5.82 7.67
C LEU A 184 -0.17 5.86 8.56
N LEU A 185 -0.20 5.23 9.73
CA LEU A 185 0.95 5.11 10.64
C LEU A 185 2.16 4.49 9.93
N HIS A 186 1.99 3.40 9.18
CA HIS A 186 3.09 2.79 8.43
C HIS A 186 3.67 3.71 7.35
N GLN A 187 2.87 4.63 6.80
CA GLN A 187 3.32 5.57 5.78
C GLN A 187 4.01 6.81 6.38
N THR A 188 3.94 7.04 7.70
CA THR A 188 4.60 8.19 8.34
C THR A 188 6.13 8.19 8.13
N VAL A 189 6.73 7.04 7.85
CA VAL A 189 8.15 6.93 7.50
C VAL A 189 8.54 7.83 6.32
N ILE A 190 7.61 8.10 5.38
CA ILE A 190 7.80 8.98 4.23
C ILE A 190 8.04 10.42 4.71
N GLY A 191 7.12 10.92 5.53
CA GLY A 191 7.18 12.27 6.08
C GLY A 191 8.36 12.46 7.03
N LEU A 192 8.62 11.49 7.92
CA LEU A 192 9.75 11.52 8.84
C LEU A 192 11.09 11.64 8.10
N GLU A 193 11.28 10.88 7.03
CA GLU A 193 12.48 11.00 6.21
C GLU A 193 12.54 12.31 5.43
N ALA A 194 11.40 12.78 4.89
CA ALA A 194 11.34 14.06 4.19
C ALA A 194 11.72 15.20 5.13
N LYS A 195 11.14 15.22 6.34
CA LYS A 195 11.46 16.22 7.37
C LYS A 195 12.94 16.18 7.76
N ALA A 196 13.47 15.00 8.07
CA ALA A 196 14.88 14.86 8.45
C ALA A 196 15.83 15.33 7.33
N ALA A 197 15.50 15.09 6.06
CA ALA A 197 16.27 15.59 4.93
C ALA A 197 16.17 17.11 4.79
N MET A 198 14.97 17.68 4.93
CA MET A 198 14.72 19.11 4.86
C MET A 198 15.44 19.85 5.99
N ASP A 199 15.34 19.37 7.23
CA ASP A 199 16.03 19.94 8.40
C ASP A 199 17.54 19.94 8.18
N LYS A 200 18.12 18.85 7.66
CA LYS A 200 19.55 18.75 7.36
C LYS A 200 20.04 19.81 6.39
N TYR A 201 19.21 20.20 5.42
CA TYR A 201 19.56 21.19 4.39
C TYR A 201 18.99 22.59 4.66
N GLY A 202 18.39 22.82 5.82
CA GLY A 202 17.80 24.11 6.20
C GLY A 202 16.60 24.49 5.29
N ILE A 203 15.84 23.52 4.81
CA ILE A 203 14.68 23.72 3.95
C ILE A 203 13.42 23.70 4.83
N LYS A 204 12.63 24.77 4.79
CA LYS A 204 11.29 24.82 5.41
C LYS A 204 10.26 24.83 4.29
N PRO A 205 9.36 23.83 4.21
CA PRO A 205 8.32 23.81 3.20
C PRO A 205 7.18 24.79 3.56
N ASP A 206 6.73 25.59 2.61
CA ASP A 206 5.55 26.46 2.75
C ASP A 206 4.26 25.69 2.39
N MET A 207 4.39 24.63 1.59
CA MET A 207 3.26 23.82 1.13
C MET A 207 3.68 22.37 0.95
N ILE A 208 2.80 21.45 1.35
CA ILE A 208 2.95 20.02 1.15
C ILE A 208 1.79 19.48 0.33
N ILE A 209 2.08 18.77 -0.75
CA ILE A 209 1.09 18.22 -1.67
C ILE A 209 1.24 16.70 -1.69
N GLY A 210 0.13 15.98 -1.53
CA GLY A 210 0.08 14.52 -1.60
C GLY A 210 -1.22 14.03 -2.23
N CYS A 211 -1.25 12.76 -2.62
CA CYS A 211 -2.46 12.13 -3.13
C CYS A 211 -3.40 11.74 -1.98
N ALA A 212 -4.69 12.02 -2.14
CA ALA A 212 -5.72 11.66 -1.18
C ALA A 212 -6.80 10.77 -1.82
N GLY A 213 -6.45 9.52 -2.12
CA GLY A 213 -7.42 8.46 -2.43
C GLY A 213 -8.01 7.91 -1.12
N GLY A 214 -7.39 6.87 -0.54
CA GLY A 214 -7.71 6.39 0.81
C GLY A 214 -7.03 7.18 1.94
N GLY A 215 -6.27 8.25 1.63
CA GLY A 215 -5.68 9.17 2.60
C GLY A 215 -4.26 8.83 3.07
N SER A 216 -3.81 7.59 2.97
CA SER A 216 -2.54 7.16 3.58
C SER A 216 -1.28 7.78 2.95
N ASN A 217 -1.32 8.14 1.66
CA ASN A 217 -0.21 8.83 1.00
C ASN A 217 -0.02 10.24 1.58
N LEU A 218 -1.07 11.05 1.53
CA LEU A 218 -1.04 12.41 2.07
C LEU A 218 -0.77 12.40 3.58
N GLY A 219 -1.54 11.61 4.34
CA GLY A 219 -1.42 11.55 5.80
C GLY A 219 -0.03 11.11 6.27
N GLY A 220 0.56 10.09 5.62
CA GLY A 220 1.91 9.66 5.93
C GLY A 220 2.97 10.73 5.64
N LEU A 221 2.79 11.53 4.57
CA LEU A 221 3.70 12.60 4.23
C LEU A 221 3.60 13.79 5.19
N ILE A 222 2.38 14.26 5.50
CA ILE A 222 2.18 15.50 6.30
C ILE A 222 2.33 15.28 7.80
N SER A 223 2.21 14.05 8.29
CA SER A 223 2.16 13.72 9.71
C SER A 223 3.23 14.43 10.58
N PRO A 224 4.54 14.45 10.23
CA PRO A 224 5.55 15.11 11.06
C PRO A 224 5.56 16.64 10.96
N PHE A 225 4.75 17.21 10.08
CA PHE A 225 4.62 18.66 9.89
C PHE A 225 3.31 19.24 10.48
N ALA A 226 2.40 18.37 10.92
CA ALA A 226 1.05 18.76 11.34
C ALA A 226 0.97 19.57 12.66
N GLY A 227 2.08 19.84 13.29
CA GLY A 227 2.15 20.65 14.52
C GLY A 227 3.00 21.91 14.41
N GLU A 228 3.41 22.30 13.18
CA GLU A 228 4.31 23.43 12.92
C GLU A 228 3.62 24.66 12.33
#